data_34c0ff10fb412797b1f2728798db8eae
#
_entry.id   34c0ff10fb412797b1f2728798db8eae
#
_cell.length_a   1.000
_cell.length_b   1.000
_cell.length_c   1.000
_cell.angle_alpha   90.00
_cell.angle_beta   90.00
_cell.angle_gamma   90.00
#
_symmetry.space_group_name_H-M   'P 1'
#
loop_
_entity.id
_entity.type
_entity.pdbx_description
1 polymer ?
#
loop_
_entity_poly.entity_id
_entity_poly.type
_entity_poly.pdbx_seq_one_letter_code
_entity_poly.pdbx_strand_id
1 'polypeptide(L)'
;NSKKIDICIQDLNFRDKKLFISDMDTTIIENETLDDLVKIAGINANVDENTKLSMEGKIDIRTTLDVRVNYLKNKSKELINEVIKKIKFNPGSDILIKTLNKKNYLTILITAGFAPVSTYVSERLGFKNVVSNEFEFANNKFTGKYVPVIATKNAKLDYLKEICTKKTINQKKVIAIGDGANDLEVLNYSGLGIGYNAYQIIKDNIKNQIFYTDLKSVLFFLGINEIEFSK
;
A
#
# COMPACT_ATOMS: atom_id res chain seq x y z
N ASN A 1 -30.76 -12.44 9.30
CA ASN A 1 -29.43 -12.71 8.75
C ASN A 1 -29.02 -11.54 7.87
N SER A 2 -28.30 -10.54 8.41
CA SER A 2 -27.69 -9.50 7.60
C SER A 2 -26.58 -10.13 6.74
N LYS A 3 -26.71 -10.09 5.43
CA LYS A 3 -25.64 -10.50 4.52
C LYS A 3 -24.51 -9.46 4.64
N LYS A 4 -23.29 -9.95 4.84
CA LYS A 4 -22.08 -9.11 4.80
C LYS A 4 -21.68 -8.95 3.33
N ILE A 5 -21.80 -7.73 2.79
CA ILE A 5 -21.62 -7.44 1.36
C ILE A 5 -20.79 -6.15 1.26
N ASP A 6 -19.78 -6.15 0.40
CA ASP A 6 -19.10 -4.95 -0.04
C ASP A 6 -19.75 -4.40 -1.31
N ILE A 7 -19.92 -3.09 -1.38
CA ILE A 7 -20.63 -2.41 -2.47
C ILE A 7 -19.69 -1.37 -3.09
N CYS A 8 -19.64 -1.32 -4.42
CA CYS A 8 -18.94 -0.29 -5.16
C CYS A 8 -19.91 0.64 -5.89
N ILE A 9 -19.73 1.93 -5.71
CA ILE A 9 -20.46 2.98 -6.43
C ILE A 9 -19.45 3.77 -7.27
N GLN A 10 -19.61 3.74 -8.60
CA GLN A 10 -18.72 4.45 -9.52
C GLN A 10 -19.48 4.99 -10.74
N ASP A 11 -18.87 5.98 -11.40
CA ASP A 11 -19.36 6.51 -12.68
C ASP A 11 -19.08 5.51 -13.81
N LEU A 12 -20.13 5.08 -14.50
CA LEU A 12 -20.01 4.12 -15.61
C LEU A 12 -19.21 4.65 -16.80
N ASN A 13 -19.21 5.96 -17.04
CA ASN A 13 -18.47 6.58 -18.13
C ASN A 13 -16.94 6.41 -17.98
N PHE A 14 -16.46 6.14 -16.76
CA PHE A 14 -15.04 5.96 -16.46
C PHE A 14 -14.71 4.56 -15.92
N ARG A 15 -15.54 3.57 -16.22
CA ARG A 15 -15.31 2.18 -15.79
C ARG A 15 -14.07 1.57 -16.45
N ASP A 16 -13.73 2.01 -17.68
CA ASP A 16 -12.47 1.62 -18.35
C ASP A 16 -11.26 2.26 -17.66
N LYS A 17 -10.78 1.63 -16.59
CA LYS A 17 -9.60 2.07 -15.84
C LYS A 17 -8.32 1.63 -16.55
N LYS A 18 -7.21 2.34 -16.29
CA LYS A 18 -5.91 2.11 -16.94
C LYS A 18 -4.76 1.94 -15.95
N LEU A 19 -4.89 2.52 -14.77
CA LEU A 19 -3.85 2.52 -13.74
C LEU A 19 -4.44 2.02 -12.43
N PHE A 20 -3.73 1.10 -11.79
CA PHE A 20 -3.99 0.62 -10.43
C PHE A 20 -2.79 0.98 -9.55
N ILE A 21 -3.06 1.71 -8.47
CA ILE A 21 -2.06 2.08 -7.47
C ILE A 21 -2.50 1.53 -6.11
N SER A 22 -1.58 0.88 -5.41
CA SER A 22 -1.87 0.23 -4.14
C SER A 22 -0.85 0.56 -3.08
N ASP A 23 -1.30 0.79 -1.85
CA ASP A 23 -0.45 0.66 -0.68
C ASP A 23 0.03 -0.78 -0.50
N MET A 24 1.03 -0.99 0.36
CA MET A 24 1.64 -2.29 0.65
C MET A 24 1.18 -2.86 1.99
N ASP A 25 1.65 -2.24 3.07
CA ASP A 25 1.42 -2.72 4.45
C ASP A 25 -0.08 -2.68 4.77
N THR A 26 -0.59 -3.69 5.43
CA THR A 26 -2.01 -3.89 5.78
C THR A 26 -3.02 -3.81 4.61
N THR A 27 -2.54 -3.58 3.38
CA THR A 27 -3.36 -3.55 2.16
C THR A 27 -3.06 -4.73 1.24
N ILE A 28 -1.87 -4.85 0.66
CA ILE A 28 -1.45 -5.99 -0.20
C ILE A 28 -0.93 -7.15 0.65
N ILE A 29 -0.29 -6.84 1.75
CA ILE A 29 0.19 -7.79 2.76
C ILE A 29 -0.52 -7.55 4.09
N GLU A 30 -0.54 -8.58 4.96
CA GLU A 30 -1.13 -8.48 6.31
C GLU A 30 -0.21 -7.74 7.30
N ASN A 31 1.07 -7.63 6.98
CA ASN A 31 2.14 -7.14 7.85
C ASN A 31 2.20 -5.61 7.91
N GLU A 32 2.70 -5.09 9.04
CA GLU A 32 3.32 -3.77 9.21
C GLU A 32 4.84 -3.95 9.23
N THR A 33 5.46 -3.83 8.06
CA THR A 33 6.84 -4.33 7.85
C THR A 33 7.92 -3.59 8.65
N LEU A 34 7.77 -2.29 8.87
CA LEU A 34 8.72 -1.53 9.68
C LEU A 34 8.58 -1.87 11.17
N ASP A 35 7.35 -2.10 11.66
CA ASP A 35 7.10 -2.50 13.04
C ASP A 35 7.61 -3.93 13.28
N ASP A 36 7.37 -4.84 12.33
CA ASP A 36 7.92 -6.19 12.36
C ASP A 36 9.45 -6.17 12.44
N LEU A 37 10.11 -5.28 11.67
CA LEU A 37 11.56 -5.14 11.67
C LEU A 37 12.09 -4.66 13.03
N VAL A 38 11.44 -3.66 13.63
CA VAL A 38 11.79 -3.16 14.97
C VAL A 38 11.62 -4.25 16.03
N LYS A 39 10.53 -5.02 15.98
CA LYS A 39 10.29 -6.15 16.89
C LYS A 39 11.33 -7.26 16.72
N ILE A 40 11.66 -7.64 15.49
CA ILE A 40 12.72 -8.64 15.20
C ILE A 40 14.09 -8.16 15.67
N ALA A 41 14.34 -6.86 15.64
CA ALA A 41 15.58 -6.26 16.18
C ALA A 41 15.66 -6.34 17.73
N GLY A 42 14.65 -6.88 18.41
CA GLY A 42 14.59 -7.02 19.87
C GLY A 42 14.30 -5.71 20.59
N ILE A 43 13.63 -4.77 19.94
CA ILE A 43 13.35 -3.45 20.51
C ILE A 43 11.92 -3.44 21.02
N ASN A 44 11.79 -3.30 22.36
CA ASN A 44 10.52 -3.21 23.09
C ASN A 44 10.06 -1.74 23.12
N ALA A 45 9.70 -1.18 21.99
CA ALA A 45 9.09 0.14 21.90
C ALA A 45 7.60 0.00 21.53
N ASN A 46 6.79 0.97 21.95
CA ASN A 46 5.35 1.04 21.59
C ASN A 46 5.18 1.47 20.11
N VAL A 47 5.83 0.73 19.19
CA VAL A 47 5.79 1.07 17.74
C VAL A 47 4.37 0.93 17.19
N ASP A 48 3.63 -0.08 17.61
CA ASP A 48 2.25 -0.34 17.15
C ASP A 48 1.30 0.84 17.46
N GLU A 49 1.44 1.47 18.62
CA GLU A 49 0.63 2.62 19.00
C GLU A 49 0.96 3.85 18.13
N ASN A 50 2.24 4.12 17.92
CA ASN A 50 2.68 5.23 17.06
C ASN A 50 2.25 5.02 15.60
N THR A 51 2.34 3.80 15.09
CA THR A 51 1.86 3.44 13.75
C THR A 51 0.35 3.67 13.66
N LYS A 52 -0.42 3.19 14.62
CA LYS A 52 -1.86 3.40 14.67
C LYS A 52 -2.24 4.88 14.69
N LEU A 53 -1.59 5.69 15.51
CA LEU A 53 -1.84 7.13 15.56
C LEU A 53 -1.50 7.84 14.24
N SER A 54 -0.45 7.39 13.55
CA SER A 54 -0.11 7.91 12.22
C SER A 54 -1.13 7.50 11.17
N MET A 55 -1.59 6.26 11.17
CA MET A 55 -2.60 5.75 10.24
C MET A 55 -3.99 6.37 10.48
N GLU A 56 -4.26 6.83 11.70
CA GLU A 56 -5.44 7.64 12.04
C GLU A 56 -5.25 9.13 11.70
N GLY A 57 -4.07 9.55 11.22
CA GLY A 57 -3.75 10.94 10.89
C GLY A 57 -3.52 11.86 12.09
N LYS A 58 -3.32 11.31 13.28
CA LYS A 58 -3.10 12.07 14.53
C LYS A 58 -1.64 12.50 14.72
N ILE A 59 -0.70 11.77 14.11
CA ILE A 59 0.73 12.07 14.13
C ILE A 59 1.24 12.10 12.69
N ASP A 60 2.15 13.02 12.40
CA ASP A 60 2.79 13.12 11.09
C ASP A 60 3.58 11.86 10.75
N ILE A 61 3.39 11.35 9.53
CA ILE A 61 4.01 10.11 9.04
C ILE A 61 5.54 10.19 9.09
N ARG A 62 6.13 11.33 8.75
CA ARG A 62 7.59 11.50 8.76
C ARG A 62 8.16 11.34 10.15
N THR A 63 7.53 11.98 11.13
CA THR A 63 7.94 11.87 12.54
C THR A 63 7.95 10.41 13.01
N THR A 64 6.93 9.64 12.65
CA THR A 64 6.86 8.22 13.04
C THR A 64 7.85 7.34 12.29
N LEU A 65 8.16 7.64 11.02
CA LEU A 65 9.20 6.95 10.27
C LEU A 65 10.59 7.24 10.86
N ASP A 66 10.91 8.50 11.13
CA ASP A 66 12.20 8.92 11.69
C ASP A 66 12.50 8.21 13.02
N VAL A 67 11.52 8.13 13.91
CA VAL A 67 11.65 7.43 15.20
C VAL A 67 11.90 5.94 15.01
N ARG A 68 11.08 5.27 14.19
CA ARG A 68 11.17 3.81 13.98
C ARG A 68 12.46 3.41 13.27
N VAL A 69 12.89 4.18 12.27
CA VAL A 69 14.16 3.93 11.57
C VAL A 69 15.36 4.17 12.50
N ASN A 70 15.30 5.20 13.36
CA ASN A 70 16.37 5.45 14.33
C ASN A 70 16.53 4.31 15.36
N TYR A 71 15.45 3.61 15.72
CA TYR A 71 15.56 2.41 16.57
C TYR A 71 16.42 1.31 15.96
N LEU A 72 16.47 1.21 14.63
CA LEU A 72 17.28 0.20 13.93
C LEU A 72 18.78 0.53 13.89
N LYS A 73 19.19 1.72 14.32
CA LYS A 73 20.61 2.14 14.28
C LYS A 73 21.54 1.09 14.86
N ASN A 74 22.63 0.80 14.14
CA ASN A 74 23.63 -0.23 14.44
C ASN A 74 23.14 -1.69 14.39
N LYS A 75 21.90 -1.97 14.07
CA LYS A 75 21.38 -3.33 13.85
C LYS A 75 21.81 -3.85 12.48
N SER A 76 21.93 -5.18 12.35
CA SER A 76 22.33 -5.82 11.09
C SER A 76 21.25 -5.65 10.01
N LYS A 77 21.64 -5.38 8.77
CA LYS A 77 20.74 -5.37 7.62
C LYS A 77 20.07 -6.73 7.33
N GLU A 78 20.69 -7.83 7.82
CA GLU A 78 20.16 -9.20 7.63
C GLU A 78 18.77 -9.40 8.27
N LEU A 79 18.38 -8.54 9.23
CA LEU A 79 17.03 -8.56 9.81
C LEU A 79 15.92 -8.37 8.77
N ILE A 80 16.23 -7.71 7.64
CA ILE A 80 15.28 -7.56 6.53
C ILE A 80 14.87 -8.93 5.96
N ASN A 81 15.82 -9.87 5.86
CA ASN A 81 15.52 -11.22 5.39
C ASN A 81 14.57 -11.96 6.32
N GLU A 82 14.64 -11.70 7.63
CA GLU A 82 13.71 -12.29 8.60
C GLU A 82 12.30 -11.70 8.48
N VAL A 83 12.17 -10.41 8.13
CA VAL A 83 10.87 -9.81 7.80
C VAL A 83 10.31 -10.45 6.54
N ILE A 84 11.10 -10.52 5.47
CA ILE A 84 10.69 -11.09 4.17
C ILE A 84 10.15 -12.52 4.33
N LYS A 85 10.79 -13.35 5.15
CA LYS A 85 10.33 -14.73 5.43
C LYS A 85 8.96 -14.79 6.12
N LYS A 86 8.55 -13.70 6.80
CA LYS A 86 7.28 -13.62 7.54
C LYS A 86 6.17 -12.91 6.79
N ILE A 87 6.44 -12.43 5.57
CA ILE A 87 5.43 -11.75 4.75
C ILE A 87 4.25 -12.68 4.47
N LYS A 88 3.06 -12.18 4.76
CA LYS A 88 1.79 -12.82 4.43
C LYS A 88 1.02 -11.91 3.49
N PHE A 89 0.66 -12.46 2.35
CA PHE A 89 -0.14 -11.75 1.35
C PHE A 89 -1.62 -11.77 1.73
N ASN A 90 -2.29 -10.64 1.62
CA ASN A 90 -3.75 -10.60 1.77
C ASN A 90 -4.43 -11.46 0.69
N PRO A 91 -5.52 -12.16 1.04
CA PRO A 91 -6.23 -13.03 0.12
C PRO A 91 -6.61 -12.31 -1.18
N GLY A 92 -6.35 -12.97 -2.31
CA GLY A 92 -6.70 -12.46 -3.64
C GLY A 92 -5.71 -11.45 -4.24
N SER A 93 -4.64 -11.06 -3.53
CA SER A 93 -3.64 -10.12 -4.02
C SER A 93 -2.95 -10.61 -5.31
N ASP A 94 -2.60 -11.89 -5.38
CA ASP A 94 -1.95 -12.50 -6.54
C ASP A 94 -2.89 -12.55 -7.75
N ILE A 95 -4.14 -12.98 -7.56
CA ILE A 95 -5.17 -13.02 -8.60
C ILE A 95 -5.45 -11.61 -9.11
N LEU A 96 -5.55 -10.63 -8.21
CA LEU A 96 -5.79 -9.23 -8.55
C LEU A 96 -4.69 -8.72 -9.50
N ILE A 97 -3.43 -8.78 -9.07
CA ILE A 97 -2.33 -8.19 -9.83
C ILE A 97 -2.09 -8.93 -11.15
N LYS A 98 -2.10 -10.26 -11.15
CA LYS A 98 -2.00 -11.07 -12.39
C LYS A 98 -3.10 -10.72 -13.39
N THR A 99 -4.36 -10.60 -12.92
CA THR A 99 -5.49 -10.29 -13.78
C THR A 99 -5.40 -8.88 -14.35
N LEU A 100 -5.06 -7.88 -13.53
CA LEU A 100 -4.87 -6.51 -13.99
C LEU A 100 -3.74 -6.41 -15.02
N ASN A 101 -2.62 -7.10 -14.79
CA ASN A 101 -1.50 -7.12 -15.73
C ASN A 101 -1.90 -7.75 -17.07
N LYS A 102 -2.62 -8.87 -17.07
CA LYS A 102 -3.14 -9.52 -18.29
C LYS A 102 -4.08 -8.59 -19.06
N LYS A 103 -4.81 -7.74 -18.36
CA LYS A 103 -5.70 -6.73 -18.95
C LYS A 103 -4.98 -5.40 -19.27
N ASN A 104 -3.65 -5.39 -19.26
CA ASN A 104 -2.79 -4.26 -19.62
C ASN A 104 -2.93 -3.02 -18.72
N TYR A 105 -3.33 -3.20 -17.46
CA TYR A 105 -3.26 -2.11 -16.49
C TYR A 105 -1.80 -1.78 -16.15
N LEU A 106 -1.52 -0.51 -15.91
CA LEU A 106 -0.29 -0.12 -15.22
C LEU A 106 -0.50 -0.34 -13.72
N THR A 107 0.20 -1.33 -13.14
CA THR A 107 0.09 -1.66 -11.71
C THR A 107 1.28 -1.09 -10.96
N ILE A 108 1.03 -0.32 -9.90
CA ILE A 108 2.06 0.37 -9.12
C ILE A 108 1.85 0.05 -7.64
N LEU A 109 2.89 -0.45 -6.99
CA LEU A 109 2.97 -0.55 -5.53
C LEU A 109 3.61 0.74 -5.00
N ILE A 110 2.92 1.46 -4.11
CA ILE A 110 3.43 2.69 -3.53
C ILE A 110 3.27 2.66 -2.01
N THR A 111 4.38 2.74 -1.28
CA THR A 111 4.36 2.55 0.17
C THR A 111 5.30 3.50 0.91
N ALA A 112 4.91 3.87 2.12
CA ALA A 112 5.81 4.48 3.08
C ALA A 112 6.77 3.46 3.73
N GLY A 113 6.60 2.17 3.44
CA GLY A 113 7.55 1.12 3.77
C GLY A 113 8.87 1.25 3.01
N PHE A 114 9.72 0.22 3.07
CA PHE A 114 11.11 0.32 2.64
C PHE A 114 11.52 -0.80 1.68
N ALA A 115 12.38 -0.47 0.70
CA ALA A 115 13.18 -1.45 -0.01
C ALA A 115 14.22 -2.08 0.95
N PRO A 116 14.57 -3.38 0.82
CA PRO A 116 14.16 -4.34 -0.21
C PRO A 116 12.81 -5.06 0.02
N VAL A 117 12.10 -4.84 1.13
CA VAL A 117 10.82 -5.54 1.40
C VAL A 117 9.79 -5.21 0.32
N SER A 118 9.61 -3.93 -0.01
CA SER A 118 8.67 -3.50 -1.06
C SER A 118 9.04 -4.06 -2.44
N THR A 119 10.34 -4.16 -2.74
CA THR A 119 10.84 -4.79 -3.97
C THR A 119 10.44 -6.27 -4.02
N TYR A 120 10.67 -7.02 -2.92
CA TYR A 120 10.27 -8.42 -2.83
C TYR A 120 8.75 -8.61 -3.06
N VAL A 121 7.91 -7.80 -2.40
CA VAL A 121 6.44 -7.86 -2.56
C VAL A 121 6.04 -7.55 -3.99
N SER A 122 6.62 -6.51 -4.58
CA SER A 122 6.36 -6.10 -5.96
C SER A 122 6.71 -7.19 -6.97
N GLU A 123 7.90 -7.77 -6.87
CA GLU A 123 8.38 -8.84 -7.77
C GLU A 123 7.55 -10.11 -7.61
N ARG A 124 7.23 -10.50 -6.36
CA ARG A 124 6.48 -11.72 -6.06
C ARG A 124 5.07 -11.71 -6.65
N LEU A 125 4.41 -10.55 -6.71
CA LEU A 125 3.08 -10.38 -7.27
C LEU A 125 3.09 -9.92 -8.74
N GLY A 126 4.21 -9.38 -9.22
CA GLY A 126 4.36 -8.90 -10.59
C GLY A 126 3.85 -7.47 -10.81
N PHE A 127 3.93 -6.58 -9.82
CA PHE A 127 3.70 -5.16 -10.06
C PHE A 127 4.67 -4.62 -11.11
N LYS A 128 4.20 -3.72 -11.97
CA LYS A 128 5.03 -3.12 -13.04
C LYS A 128 6.00 -2.07 -12.51
N ASN A 129 5.62 -1.40 -11.42
CA ASN A 129 6.48 -0.42 -10.74
C ASN A 129 6.31 -0.54 -9.22
N VAL A 130 7.37 -0.18 -8.49
CA VAL A 130 7.36 -0.01 -7.04
C VAL A 130 7.99 1.32 -6.65
N VAL A 131 7.40 1.99 -5.66
CA VAL A 131 7.90 3.25 -5.10
C VAL A 131 7.85 3.15 -3.58
N SER A 132 8.99 3.32 -2.95
CA SER A 132 9.16 3.19 -1.50
C SER A 132 10.34 4.01 -1.01
N ASN A 133 10.46 4.15 0.30
CA ASN A 133 11.66 4.70 0.93
C ASN A 133 12.84 3.71 0.85
N GLU A 134 14.06 4.18 1.10
CA GLU A 134 15.25 3.36 1.09
C GLU A 134 16.02 3.53 2.39
N PHE A 135 16.39 2.42 3.05
CA PHE A 135 17.27 2.46 4.22
C PHE A 135 18.67 2.89 3.85
N GLU A 136 19.32 3.67 4.73
CA GLU A 136 20.73 3.95 4.63
C GLU A 136 21.54 2.95 5.46
N PHE A 137 22.59 2.38 4.85
CA PHE A 137 23.45 1.37 5.47
C PHE A 137 24.91 1.82 5.52
N ALA A 138 25.60 1.43 6.58
CA ALA A 138 27.06 1.52 6.70
C ALA A 138 27.57 0.22 7.33
N ASN A 139 28.61 -0.38 6.73
CA ASN A 139 29.23 -1.63 7.23
C ASN A 139 28.20 -2.75 7.52
N ASN A 140 27.24 -2.96 6.60
CA ASN A 140 26.14 -3.93 6.73
C ASN A 140 25.20 -3.70 7.94
N LYS A 141 25.15 -2.48 8.46
CA LYS A 141 24.26 -2.07 9.54
C LYS A 141 23.41 -0.87 9.14
N PHE A 142 22.21 -0.77 9.69
CA PHE A 142 21.38 0.42 9.56
C PHE A 142 22.10 1.62 10.19
N THR A 143 22.12 2.76 9.52
CA THR A 143 22.63 4.02 10.07
C THR A 143 21.65 4.69 11.01
N GLY A 144 20.38 4.31 10.97
CA GLY A 144 19.26 5.00 11.62
C GLY A 144 18.69 6.14 10.76
N LYS A 145 19.10 6.21 9.48
CA LYS A 145 18.62 7.19 8.49
C LYS A 145 18.07 6.47 7.26
N TYR A 146 17.40 7.22 6.40
CA TYR A 146 16.83 6.72 5.14
C TYR A 146 16.70 7.84 4.11
N VAL A 147 16.57 7.46 2.84
CA VAL A 147 16.21 8.36 1.74
C VAL A 147 14.68 8.45 1.67
N PRO A 148 14.08 9.60 2.01
CA PRO A 148 12.64 9.76 2.00
C PRO A 148 12.13 9.95 0.56
N VAL A 149 11.24 9.07 0.13
CA VAL A 149 10.51 9.16 -1.14
C VAL A 149 9.01 9.31 -0.85
N ILE A 150 8.47 8.39 -0.04
CA ILE A 150 7.07 8.40 0.40
C ILE A 150 7.05 8.63 1.91
N ALA A 151 7.29 9.86 2.31
CA ALA A 151 7.46 10.24 3.72
C ALA A 151 6.66 11.47 4.14
N THR A 152 5.71 11.90 3.32
CA THR A 152 4.78 13.00 3.64
C THR A 152 3.35 12.59 3.35
N LYS A 153 2.39 13.28 3.96
CA LYS A 153 0.96 13.05 3.76
C LYS A 153 0.55 13.05 2.27
N ASN A 154 1.18 13.89 1.46
CA ASN A 154 0.82 14.07 0.05
C ASN A 154 1.71 13.29 -0.92
N ALA A 155 2.77 12.62 -0.45
CA ALA A 155 3.77 12.02 -1.34
C ALA A 155 3.16 11.01 -2.34
N LYS A 156 2.18 10.20 -1.91
CA LYS A 156 1.48 9.26 -2.80
C LYS A 156 0.66 9.98 -3.87
N LEU A 157 -0.02 11.07 -3.50
CA LEU A 157 -0.79 11.89 -4.43
C LEU A 157 0.13 12.60 -5.44
N ASP A 158 1.24 13.17 -4.97
CA ASP A 158 2.18 13.89 -5.82
C ASP A 158 2.78 12.95 -6.87
N TYR A 159 3.18 11.75 -6.45
CA TYR A 159 3.63 10.70 -7.39
C TYR A 159 2.52 10.31 -8.38
N LEU A 160 1.26 10.14 -7.92
CA LEU A 160 0.16 9.82 -8.82
C LEU A 160 -0.07 10.91 -9.87
N LYS A 161 -0.03 12.18 -9.48
CA LYS A 161 -0.14 13.32 -10.42
C LYS A 161 0.98 13.31 -11.46
N GLU A 162 2.20 13.08 -11.02
CA GLU A 162 3.37 12.98 -11.90
C GLU A 162 3.20 11.86 -12.94
N ILE A 163 2.88 10.64 -12.49
CA ILE A 163 2.74 9.49 -13.41
C ILE A 163 1.54 9.65 -14.36
N CYS A 164 0.44 10.24 -13.90
CA CYS A 164 -0.71 10.55 -14.73
C CYS A 164 -0.32 11.53 -15.85
N THR A 165 0.42 12.58 -15.54
CA THR A 165 0.94 13.55 -16.52
C THR A 165 1.90 12.87 -17.49
N LYS A 166 2.91 12.17 -16.99
CA LYS A 166 3.94 11.48 -17.77
C LYS A 166 3.38 10.41 -18.74
N LYS A 167 2.32 9.72 -18.33
CA LYS A 167 1.67 8.67 -19.13
C LYS A 167 0.40 9.12 -19.84
N THR A 168 0.02 10.40 -19.74
CA THR A 168 -1.20 10.95 -20.32
C THR A 168 -2.46 10.17 -19.89
N ILE A 169 -2.52 9.79 -18.60
CA ILE A 169 -3.63 9.06 -18.00
C ILE A 169 -4.55 10.05 -17.27
N ASN A 170 -5.83 10.09 -17.66
CA ASN A 170 -6.83 10.85 -16.92
C ASN A 170 -7.03 10.23 -15.52
N GLN A 171 -7.03 11.07 -14.47
CA GLN A 171 -7.25 10.64 -13.08
C GLN A 171 -8.53 9.80 -12.88
N LYS A 172 -9.60 10.07 -13.65
CA LYS A 172 -10.83 9.28 -13.61
C LYS A 172 -10.65 7.83 -14.06
N LYS A 173 -9.52 7.52 -14.74
CA LYS A 173 -9.13 6.16 -15.14
C LYS A 173 -8.16 5.50 -14.16
N VAL A 174 -7.99 6.07 -12.98
CA VAL A 174 -7.14 5.52 -11.91
C VAL A 174 -8.00 4.80 -10.88
N ILE A 175 -7.48 3.69 -10.37
CA ILE A 175 -7.94 2.99 -9.17
C ILE A 175 -6.84 3.14 -8.12
N ALA A 176 -7.22 3.52 -6.92
CA ALA A 176 -6.31 3.52 -5.77
C ALA A 176 -6.92 2.70 -4.63
N ILE A 177 -6.08 1.93 -3.92
CA ILE A 177 -6.49 1.15 -2.76
C ILE A 177 -5.48 1.36 -1.62
N GLY A 178 -5.99 1.49 -0.39
CA GLY A 178 -5.19 1.70 0.81
C GLY A 178 -6.06 1.67 2.06
N ASP A 179 -5.45 1.81 3.23
CA ASP A 179 -6.13 1.64 4.53
C ASP A 179 -5.95 2.80 5.50
N GLY A 180 -4.89 3.61 5.37
CA GLY A 180 -4.49 4.62 6.35
C GLY A 180 -4.56 6.07 5.87
N ALA A 181 -4.32 7.01 6.79
CA ALA A 181 -4.39 8.45 6.55
C ALA A 181 -3.44 8.94 5.44
N ASN A 182 -2.31 8.24 5.24
CA ASN A 182 -1.36 8.51 4.16
C ASN A 182 -1.89 8.15 2.76
N ASP A 183 -3.03 7.44 2.68
CA ASP A 183 -3.70 7.10 1.43
C ASP A 183 -4.85 8.05 1.11
N LEU A 184 -5.36 8.79 2.09
CA LEU A 184 -6.59 9.56 1.95
C LEU A 184 -6.61 10.46 0.70
N GLU A 185 -5.54 11.20 0.48
CA GLU A 185 -5.47 12.16 -0.62
C GLU A 185 -5.39 11.46 -2.00
N VAL A 186 -4.64 10.36 -2.11
CA VAL A 186 -4.55 9.60 -3.36
C VAL A 186 -5.84 8.85 -3.66
N LEU A 187 -6.54 8.34 -2.63
CA LEU A 187 -7.84 7.69 -2.77
C LEU A 187 -8.91 8.70 -3.25
N ASN A 188 -8.98 9.88 -2.63
CA ASN A 188 -9.92 10.94 -3.02
C ASN A 188 -9.67 11.47 -4.44
N TYR A 189 -8.41 11.58 -4.85
CA TYR A 189 -8.06 12.08 -6.18
C TYR A 189 -8.36 11.08 -7.29
N SER A 190 -8.35 9.79 -6.99
CA SER A 190 -8.51 8.72 -7.97
C SER A 190 -9.96 8.59 -8.44
N GLY A 191 -10.14 8.18 -9.70
CA GLY A 191 -11.47 7.91 -10.26
C GLY A 191 -12.23 6.78 -9.57
N LEU A 192 -11.51 5.91 -8.84
CA LEU A 192 -12.06 4.89 -7.95
C LEU A 192 -11.10 4.70 -6.77
N GLY A 193 -11.36 5.38 -5.67
CA GLY A 193 -10.67 5.15 -4.40
C GLY A 193 -11.38 4.06 -3.60
N ILE A 194 -10.63 3.14 -3.01
CA ILE A 194 -11.13 1.98 -2.26
C ILE A 194 -10.39 1.90 -0.93
N GLY A 195 -11.12 1.88 0.19
CA GLY A 195 -10.59 1.52 1.49
C GLY A 195 -10.57 0.00 1.67
N TYR A 196 -9.46 -0.59 2.09
CA TYR A 196 -9.34 -2.02 2.38
C TYR A 196 -9.09 -2.25 3.87
N ASN A 197 -10.03 -2.86 4.57
CA ASN A 197 -9.98 -3.03 6.04
C ASN A 197 -9.55 -1.75 6.80
N ALA A 198 -9.96 -0.61 6.26
CA ALA A 198 -9.37 0.69 6.50
C ALA A 198 -9.60 1.25 7.90
N TYR A 199 -8.72 2.15 8.31
CA TYR A 199 -8.88 2.97 9.51
C TYR A 199 -10.08 3.92 9.40
N GLN A 200 -10.56 4.42 10.54
CA GLN A 200 -11.79 5.22 10.61
C GLN A 200 -11.74 6.46 9.69
N ILE A 201 -10.57 7.10 9.59
CA ILE A 201 -10.40 8.27 8.74
C ILE A 201 -10.69 7.98 7.25
N ILE A 202 -10.37 6.78 6.77
CA ILE A 202 -10.68 6.37 5.40
C ILE A 202 -12.16 6.01 5.28
N LYS A 203 -12.75 5.32 6.28
CA LYS A 203 -14.18 4.97 6.31
C LYS A 203 -15.07 6.19 6.21
N ASP A 204 -14.70 7.26 6.89
CA ASP A 204 -15.48 8.50 6.95
C ASP A 204 -15.40 9.31 5.64
N ASN A 205 -14.35 9.13 4.84
CA ASN A 205 -14.07 9.97 3.68
C ASN A 205 -14.14 9.25 2.33
N ILE A 206 -13.99 7.93 2.29
CA ILE A 206 -13.99 7.14 1.04
C ILE A 206 -15.22 6.26 1.01
N LYS A 207 -16.04 6.39 -0.05
CA LYS A 207 -17.32 5.70 -0.17
C LYS A 207 -17.20 4.19 -0.41
N ASN A 208 -16.21 3.80 -1.22
CA ASN A 208 -16.04 2.40 -1.59
C ASN A 208 -15.10 1.71 -0.60
N GLN A 209 -15.59 0.64 0.02
CA GLN A 209 -14.87 -0.11 1.05
C GLN A 209 -14.89 -1.60 0.73
N ILE A 210 -13.81 -2.30 1.02
CA ILE A 210 -13.74 -3.76 1.07
C ILE A 210 -13.48 -4.16 2.52
N PHE A 211 -14.46 -4.80 3.13
CA PHE A 211 -14.49 -5.13 4.55
C PHE A 211 -14.77 -6.59 4.84
N TYR A 212 -15.60 -7.21 3.99
CA TYR A 212 -16.13 -8.55 4.20
C TYR A 212 -15.56 -9.57 3.22
N THR A 213 -15.00 -9.09 2.14
CA THR A 213 -14.47 -9.90 1.05
C THR A 213 -12.95 -9.71 0.94
N ASP A 214 -12.35 -10.28 -0.09
CA ASP A 214 -10.92 -10.17 -0.35
C ASP A 214 -10.60 -9.21 -1.51
N LEU A 215 -9.32 -9.07 -1.84
CA LEU A 215 -8.83 -8.17 -2.88
C LEU A 215 -9.36 -8.49 -4.29
N LYS A 216 -9.89 -9.69 -4.53
CA LYS A 216 -10.56 -10.01 -5.80
C LYS A 216 -11.80 -9.16 -6.04
N SER A 217 -12.39 -8.58 -4.99
CA SER A 217 -13.53 -7.67 -5.12
C SER A 217 -13.24 -6.45 -5.98
N VAL A 218 -11.99 -5.99 -6.04
CA VAL A 218 -11.57 -4.94 -6.97
C VAL A 218 -11.88 -5.33 -8.43
N LEU A 219 -11.67 -6.59 -8.80
CA LEU A 219 -11.95 -7.09 -10.15
C LEU A 219 -13.45 -7.05 -10.45
N PHE A 220 -14.29 -7.46 -9.50
CA PHE A 220 -15.75 -7.36 -9.64
C PHE A 220 -16.22 -5.90 -9.74
N PHE A 221 -15.61 -4.99 -8.99
CA PHE A 221 -15.90 -3.55 -9.10
C PHE A 221 -15.58 -3.02 -10.52
N LEU A 222 -14.57 -3.59 -11.19
CA LEU A 222 -14.25 -3.27 -12.57
C LEU A 222 -15.15 -3.99 -13.60
N GLY A 223 -16.05 -4.88 -13.15
CA GLY A 223 -16.92 -5.69 -13.99
C GLY A 223 -16.19 -6.82 -14.70
N ILE A 224 -15.07 -7.27 -14.15
CA ILE A 224 -14.34 -8.44 -14.62
C ILE A 224 -14.96 -9.67 -13.99
N ASN A 225 -15.41 -10.61 -14.80
CA ASN A 225 -16.02 -11.86 -14.33
C ASN A 225 -14.95 -12.81 -13.79
N GLU A 226 -15.33 -13.68 -12.85
CA GLU A 226 -14.42 -14.64 -12.21
C GLU A 226 -13.76 -15.59 -13.22
N ILE A 227 -14.44 -15.93 -14.32
CA ILE A 227 -13.87 -16.76 -15.41
C ILE A 227 -12.69 -16.09 -16.13
N GLU A 228 -12.55 -14.77 -16.03
CA GLU A 228 -11.48 -13.99 -16.63
C GLU A 228 -10.27 -13.83 -15.69
N PHE A 229 -10.38 -14.30 -14.43
CA PHE A 229 -9.30 -14.16 -13.45
C PHE A 229 -8.08 -15.00 -13.86
N SER A 230 -6.92 -14.43 -13.65
CA SER A 230 -5.64 -15.12 -13.84
C SER A 230 -5.24 -15.80 -12.53
N LYS A 231 -5.15 -17.12 -12.56
CA LYS A 231 -4.71 -17.94 -11.42
C LYS A 231 -3.18 -18.08 -11.39
#